data_2d41e78e5c42718980033605f78f5d23
#
_entry.id   2d41e78e5c42718980033605f78f5d23
#
_cell.length_a   1.000
_cell.length_b   1.000
_cell.length_c   1.000
_cell.angle_alpha   90.00
_cell.angle_beta   90.00
_cell.angle_gamma   90.00
#
_symmetry.space_group_name_H-M   'P 1'
#
loop_
_entity.id
_entity.type
_entity.pdbx_description
1 polymer ?
#
loop_
_entity_poly.entity_id
_entity_poly.type
_entity_poly.pdbx_seq_one_letter_code
_entity_poly.pdbx_strand_id
1 'polypeptide(L)'
;MNKEILFAQKLEEIRKLAKEQGNYVTKEQIADAFAELNFQEEQFQMVYDYLTKHKIGIDEPVDLDEYLSEDEVDYLKMYEEELAAMESVTAGQREAILLSAMAGETDAKKRLVEIYLPQVIEISKLYTGQGVYIEDLVGEGNLALAQGVTMLGCLEHAKEAEGMLMKMVMDAMEELIQEDLTEKDIVKKAIDQEKKKKNNNDSLQTDTDTGEDSDK
;
A
#
# COMPACT_ATOMS: atom_id res chain seq x y z
N MET A 1 10.02 -22.82 -22.57
CA MET A 1 9.14 -21.92 -21.77
C MET A 1 9.52 -20.49 -22.12
N ASN A 2 8.58 -19.57 -22.28
CA ASN A 2 8.91 -18.17 -22.59
C ASN A 2 9.65 -17.57 -21.39
N LYS A 3 10.81 -16.94 -21.63
CA LYS A 3 11.64 -16.34 -20.56
C LYS A 3 10.89 -15.30 -19.73
N GLU A 4 9.96 -14.58 -20.33
CA GLU A 4 9.14 -13.58 -19.65
C GLU A 4 8.17 -14.22 -18.66
N ILE A 5 7.55 -15.36 -19.02
CA ILE A 5 6.65 -16.10 -18.12
C ILE A 5 7.44 -16.67 -16.95
N LEU A 6 8.62 -17.25 -17.23
CA LEU A 6 9.49 -17.78 -16.18
C LEU A 6 9.96 -16.68 -15.22
N PHE A 7 10.33 -15.51 -15.76
CA PHE A 7 10.70 -14.35 -14.95
C PHE A 7 9.56 -13.91 -14.02
N ALA A 8 8.33 -13.76 -14.56
CA ALA A 8 7.17 -13.36 -13.75
C ALA A 8 6.88 -14.38 -12.65
N GLN A 9 6.97 -15.67 -12.94
CA GLN A 9 6.78 -16.72 -11.93
C GLN A 9 7.84 -16.65 -10.82
N LYS A 10 9.12 -16.49 -11.19
CA LYS A 10 10.22 -16.39 -10.24
C LYS A 10 10.12 -15.12 -9.37
N LEU A 11 9.67 -14.03 -9.95
CA LEU A 11 9.43 -12.79 -9.23
C LEU A 11 8.33 -12.96 -8.17
N GLU A 12 7.26 -13.66 -8.53
CA GLU A 12 6.17 -13.95 -7.59
C GLU A 12 6.62 -14.90 -6.47
N GLU A 13 7.44 -15.93 -6.79
CA GLU A 13 8.05 -16.81 -5.79
C GLU A 13 8.90 -16.02 -4.78
N ILE A 14 9.73 -15.09 -5.25
CA ILE A 14 10.56 -14.23 -4.40
C ILE A 14 9.70 -13.30 -3.53
N ARG A 15 8.65 -12.71 -4.08
CA ARG A 15 7.73 -11.87 -3.30
C ARG A 15 7.02 -12.65 -2.20
N LYS A 16 6.62 -13.89 -2.50
CA LYS A 16 6.02 -14.77 -1.51
C LYS A 16 7.02 -15.14 -0.41
N LEU A 17 8.23 -15.51 -0.78
CA LEU A 17 9.31 -15.80 0.17
C LEU A 17 9.61 -14.60 1.07
N ALA A 18 9.66 -13.39 0.51
CA ALA A 18 9.85 -12.16 1.28
C ALA A 18 8.76 -11.99 2.36
N LYS A 19 7.49 -12.18 1.99
CA LYS A 19 6.37 -12.08 2.95
C LYS A 19 6.49 -13.09 4.09
N GLU A 20 6.96 -14.30 3.80
CA GLU A 20 7.11 -15.36 4.80
C GLU A 20 8.27 -15.11 5.79
N GLN A 21 9.28 -14.32 5.41
CA GLN A 21 10.48 -14.08 6.23
C GLN A 21 10.65 -12.63 6.71
N GLY A 22 9.56 -11.85 6.79
CA GLY A 22 9.59 -10.50 7.36
C GLY A 22 9.88 -9.40 6.34
N ASN A 23 9.40 -9.57 5.12
CA ASN A 23 9.44 -8.61 4.02
C ASN A 23 10.84 -8.26 3.51
N TYR A 24 11.76 -9.20 3.55
CA TYR A 24 13.08 -9.10 2.94
C TYR A 24 13.51 -10.42 2.29
N VAL A 25 14.49 -10.36 1.41
CA VAL A 25 15.14 -11.52 0.78
C VAL A 25 16.65 -11.26 0.66
N THR A 26 17.44 -12.32 0.69
CA THR A 26 18.89 -12.17 0.50
C THR A 26 19.25 -12.16 -0.98
N LYS A 27 20.38 -11.53 -1.31
CA LYS A 27 20.93 -11.57 -2.68
C LYS A 27 21.17 -13.00 -3.17
N GLU A 28 21.56 -13.92 -2.27
CA GLU A 28 21.73 -15.33 -2.60
C GLU A 28 20.40 -15.98 -3.01
N GLN A 29 19.32 -15.74 -2.26
CA GLN A 29 17.99 -16.25 -2.60
C GLN A 29 17.49 -15.71 -3.95
N ILE A 30 17.76 -14.43 -4.25
CA ILE A 30 17.42 -13.83 -5.54
C ILE A 30 18.25 -14.50 -6.65
N ALA A 31 19.55 -14.65 -6.46
CA ALA A 31 20.43 -15.29 -7.44
C ALA A 31 20.01 -16.73 -7.74
N ASP A 32 19.67 -17.50 -6.72
CA ASP A 32 19.21 -18.89 -6.85
C ASP A 32 17.88 -18.97 -7.60
N ALA A 33 16.93 -18.10 -7.27
CA ALA A 33 15.62 -18.08 -7.92
C ALA A 33 15.72 -17.78 -9.43
N PHE A 34 16.62 -16.88 -9.83
CA PHE A 34 16.81 -16.48 -11.23
C PHE A 34 17.97 -17.21 -11.93
N ALA A 35 18.59 -18.25 -11.32
CA ALA A 35 19.73 -18.96 -11.87
C ALA A 35 19.49 -19.51 -13.30
N GLU A 36 18.27 -20.01 -13.57
CA GLU A 36 17.89 -20.56 -14.89
C GLU A 36 17.83 -19.49 -16.01
N LEU A 37 17.71 -18.22 -15.64
CA LEU A 37 17.61 -17.11 -16.60
C LEU A 37 18.98 -16.57 -17.04
N ASN A 38 20.06 -16.97 -16.35
CA ASN A 38 21.45 -16.53 -16.60
C ASN A 38 21.57 -15.00 -16.68
N PHE A 39 21.07 -14.30 -15.64
CA PHE A 39 21.08 -12.84 -15.57
C PHE A 39 22.52 -12.30 -15.49
N GLN A 40 22.70 -11.13 -16.13
CA GLN A 40 23.87 -10.30 -15.93
C GLN A 40 23.64 -9.33 -14.76
N GLU A 41 24.70 -8.71 -14.25
CA GLU A 41 24.64 -7.79 -13.10
C GLU A 41 23.58 -6.70 -13.26
N GLU A 42 23.45 -6.12 -14.46
CA GLU A 42 22.46 -5.08 -14.77
C GLU A 42 21.02 -5.57 -14.60
N GLN A 43 20.75 -6.83 -14.91
CA GLN A 43 19.42 -7.43 -14.78
C GLN A 43 19.11 -7.73 -13.31
N PHE A 44 20.10 -8.15 -12.52
CA PHE A 44 19.93 -8.27 -11.07
C PHE A 44 19.66 -6.91 -10.44
N GLN A 45 20.34 -5.84 -10.88
CA GLN A 45 20.08 -4.50 -10.37
C GLN A 45 18.64 -4.08 -10.64
N MET A 46 18.08 -4.38 -11.81
CA MET A 46 16.66 -4.11 -12.10
C MET A 46 15.72 -4.88 -11.17
N VAL A 47 16.05 -6.12 -10.81
CA VAL A 47 15.27 -6.89 -9.82
C VAL A 47 15.39 -6.27 -8.43
N TYR A 48 16.57 -5.84 -8.03
CA TYR A 48 16.79 -5.17 -6.74
C TYR A 48 16.01 -3.86 -6.68
N ASP A 49 16.08 -3.01 -7.70
CA ASP A 49 15.34 -1.76 -7.78
C ASP A 49 13.82 -2.00 -7.72
N TYR A 50 13.34 -3.06 -8.41
CA TYR A 50 11.94 -3.45 -8.35
C TYR A 50 11.53 -3.88 -6.93
N LEU A 51 12.30 -4.74 -6.27
CA LEU A 51 12.00 -5.21 -4.92
C LEU A 51 12.01 -4.06 -3.91
N THR A 52 13.02 -3.19 -3.96
CA THR A 52 13.13 -2.01 -3.11
C THR A 52 11.94 -1.06 -3.32
N LYS A 53 11.55 -0.84 -4.57
CA LYS A 53 10.36 -0.03 -4.90
C LYS A 53 9.07 -0.61 -4.29
N HIS A 54 9.00 -1.93 -4.15
CA HIS A 54 7.91 -2.63 -3.48
C HIS A 54 8.15 -2.85 -1.99
N LYS A 55 9.12 -2.11 -1.39
CA LYS A 55 9.47 -2.17 0.03
C LYS A 55 9.85 -3.57 0.52
N ILE A 56 10.42 -4.37 -0.37
CA ILE A 56 11.04 -5.64 -0.02
C ILE A 56 12.53 -5.39 0.17
N GLY A 57 13.02 -5.64 1.37
CA GLY A 57 14.42 -5.46 1.73
C GLY A 57 15.34 -6.46 1.03
N ILE A 58 16.60 -6.08 0.83
CA ILE A 58 17.65 -6.93 0.27
C ILE A 58 18.71 -7.10 1.33
N ASP A 59 18.90 -8.33 1.77
CA ASP A 59 19.75 -8.76 2.90
C ASP A 59 19.22 -8.29 4.28
N GLU A 60 18.55 -7.15 4.37
CA GLU A 60 17.98 -6.60 5.58
C GLU A 60 16.54 -6.09 5.31
N PRO A 61 15.63 -6.14 6.28
CA PRO A 61 14.31 -5.53 6.16
C PRO A 61 14.42 -4.03 5.85
N VAL A 62 13.49 -3.50 5.07
CA VAL A 62 13.40 -2.04 4.82
C VAL A 62 12.94 -1.36 6.10
N ASP A 63 13.60 -0.30 6.48
CA ASP A 63 13.10 0.61 7.51
C ASP A 63 11.94 1.41 6.91
N LEU A 64 10.73 1.05 7.31
CA LEU A 64 9.52 1.68 6.80
C LEU A 64 9.32 3.10 7.36
N ASP A 65 9.94 3.40 8.49
CA ASP A 65 9.85 4.71 9.14
C ASP A 65 10.59 5.78 8.32
N GLU A 66 11.57 5.43 7.46
CA GLU A 66 12.21 6.36 6.53
C GLU A 66 11.24 6.98 5.50
N TYR A 67 10.08 6.37 5.28
CA TYR A 67 9.06 6.86 4.35
C TYR A 67 8.01 7.73 5.02
N LEU A 68 8.07 7.92 6.33
CA LEU A 68 7.14 8.71 7.13
C LEU A 68 7.69 10.12 7.38
N SER A 69 6.82 11.10 7.36
CA SER A 69 7.09 12.43 7.88
C SER A 69 7.11 12.45 9.41
N GLU A 70 7.65 13.50 10.01
CA GLU A 70 7.64 13.66 11.48
C GLU A 70 6.21 13.61 12.06
N ASP A 71 5.25 14.25 11.38
CA ASP A 71 3.85 14.26 11.82
C ASP A 71 3.22 12.86 11.77
N GLU A 72 3.53 12.07 10.75
CA GLU A 72 3.06 10.69 10.61
C GLU A 72 3.68 9.75 11.66
N VAL A 73 4.96 9.95 12.00
CA VAL A 73 5.62 9.22 13.10
C VAL A 73 4.95 9.54 14.44
N ASP A 74 4.68 10.81 14.72
CA ASP A 74 4.00 11.23 15.94
C ASP A 74 2.57 10.67 16.03
N TYR A 75 1.83 10.66 14.90
CA TYR A 75 0.51 10.03 14.82
C TYR A 75 0.57 8.54 15.17
N LEU A 76 1.46 7.79 14.51
CA LEU A 76 1.61 6.35 14.77
C LEU A 76 1.95 6.07 16.23
N LYS A 77 2.89 6.82 16.81
CA LYS A 77 3.29 6.67 18.18
C LYS A 77 2.12 6.88 19.15
N MET A 78 1.34 7.94 18.95
CA MET A 78 0.15 8.21 19.77
C MET A 78 -0.87 7.07 19.63
N TYR A 79 -1.11 6.59 18.43
CA TYR A 79 -2.06 5.52 18.16
C TYR A 79 -1.59 4.17 18.74
N GLU A 80 -0.31 3.83 18.62
CA GLU A 80 0.29 2.63 19.21
C GLU A 80 0.25 2.68 20.75
N GLU A 81 0.45 3.84 21.37
CA GLU A 81 0.30 4.02 22.82
C GLU A 81 -1.15 3.77 23.28
N GLU A 82 -2.16 4.21 22.52
CA GLU A 82 -3.56 3.91 22.80
C GLU A 82 -3.86 2.41 22.68
N LEU A 83 -3.34 1.75 21.66
CA LEU A 83 -3.51 0.31 21.48
C LEU A 83 -2.80 -0.52 22.55
N ALA A 84 -1.63 -0.07 22.99
CA ALA A 84 -0.89 -0.73 24.07
C ALA A 84 -1.60 -0.65 25.43
N ALA A 85 -2.49 0.33 25.62
CA ALA A 85 -3.35 0.44 26.80
C ALA A 85 -4.53 -0.54 26.78
N MET A 86 -4.83 -1.17 25.64
CA MET A 86 -5.91 -2.15 25.53
C MET A 86 -5.51 -3.49 26.15
N GLU A 87 -6.49 -4.20 26.67
CA GLU A 87 -6.27 -5.50 27.28
C GLU A 87 -5.83 -6.54 26.25
N SER A 88 -4.69 -7.17 26.48
CA SER A 88 -4.20 -8.25 25.64
C SER A 88 -5.01 -9.53 25.82
N VAL A 89 -5.22 -10.27 24.74
CA VAL A 89 -5.96 -11.53 24.74
C VAL A 89 -5.03 -12.71 24.41
N THR A 90 -5.27 -13.83 25.09
CA THR A 90 -4.59 -15.10 24.77
C THR A 90 -5.11 -15.70 23.46
N ALA A 91 -4.36 -16.61 22.86
CA ALA A 91 -4.78 -17.29 21.62
C ALA A 91 -6.15 -17.99 21.79
N GLY A 92 -6.39 -18.65 22.91
CA GLY A 92 -7.69 -19.31 23.16
C GLY A 92 -8.84 -18.32 23.34
N GLN A 93 -8.60 -17.17 23.97
CA GLN A 93 -9.60 -16.10 24.06
C GLN A 93 -9.91 -15.50 22.69
N ARG A 94 -8.88 -15.30 21.85
CA ARG A 94 -9.06 -14.81 20.48
C ARG A 94 -9.93 -15.75 19.66
N GLU A 95 -9.67 -17.06 19.73
CA GLU A 95 -10.48 -18.06 19.03
C GLU A 95 -11.93 -18.07 19.53
N ALA A 96 -12.17 -17.98 20.84
CA ALA A 96 -13.51 -17.91 21.39
C ALA A 96 -14.25 -16.64 20.94
N ILE A 97 -13.60 -15.47 20.96
CA ILE A 97 -14.15 -14.20 20.47
C ILE A 97 -14.49 -14.30 18.99
N LEU A 98 -13.59 -14.89 18.18
CA LEU A 98 -13.82 -15.08 16.75
C LEU A 98 -15.06 -15.93 16.49
N LEU A 99 -15.21 -17.08 17.17
CA LEU A 99 -16.40 -17.94 17.02
C LEU A 99 -17.69 -17.23 17.44
N SER A 100 -17.66 -16.43 18.52
CA SER A 100 -18.80 -15.63 18.95
C SER A 100 -19.13 -14.52 17.93
N ALA A 101 -18.13 -13.87 17.34
CA ALA A 101 -18.31 -12.87 16.28
C ALA A 101 -18.93 -13.49 15.02
N MET A 102 -18.48 -14.69 14.62
CA MET A 102 -19.07 -15.45 13.51
C MET A 102 -20.52 -15.86 13.80
N ALA A 103 -20.86 -16.16 15.05
CA ALA A 103 -22.23 -16.42 15.48
C ALA A 103 -23.11 -15.15 15.51
N GLY A 104 -22.54 -13.98 15.28
CA GLY A 104 -23.27 -12.72 15.16
C GLY A 104 -23.27 -11.84 16.41
N GLU A 105 -22.57 -12.22 17.49
CA GLU A 105 -22.50 -11.47 18.73
C GLU A 105 -21.86 -10.10 18.53
N THR A 106 -22.57 -9.04 18.88
CA THR A 106 -22.13 -7.65 18.60
C THR A 106 -20.91 -7.25 19.44
N ASP A 107 -20.85 -7.64 20.69
CA ASP A 107 -19.73 -7.30 21.58
C ASP A 107 -18.47 -8.09 21.18
N ALA A 108 -18.63 -9.35 20.75
CA ALA A 108 -17.54 -10.14 20.21
C ALA A 108 -16.98 -9.51 18.92
N LYS A 109 -17.85 -9.00 18.04
CA LYS A 109 -17.43 -8.26 16.83
C LYS A 109 -16.63 -7.04 17.15
N LYS A 110 -17.07 -6.20 18.10
CA LYS A 110 -16.32 -5.02 18.55
C LYS A 110 -14.95 -5.41 19.09
N ARG A 111 -14.93 -6.41 19.97
CA ARG A 111 -13.68 -6.89 20.58
C ARG A 111 -12.72 -7.47 19.53
N LEU A 112 -13.25 -8.11 18.50
CA LEU A 112 -12.45 -8.66 17.42
C LEU A 112 -11.80 -7.54 16.58
N VAL A 113 -12.50 -6.43 16.31
CA VAL A 113 -11.91 -5.24 15.67
C VAL A 113 -10.72 -4.77 16.50
N GLU A 114 -10.90 -4.52 17.80
CA GLU A 114 -9.82 -4.05 18.68
C GLU A 114 -8.59 -4.98 18.65
N ILE A 115 -8.80 -6.30 18.60
CA ILE A 115 -7.72 -7.29 18.54
C ILE A 115 -6.88 -7.18 17.26
N TYR A 116 -7.49 -6.77 16.14
CA TYR A 116 -6.82 -6.70 14.85
C TYR A 116 -6.31 -5.30 14.47
N LEU A 117 -6.64 -4.23 15.24
CA LEU A 117 -6.11 -2.88 14.99
C LEU A 117 -4.58 -2.82 14.89
N PRO A 118 -3.78 -3.51 15.73
CA PRO A 118 -2.33 -3.50 15.57
C PRO A 118 -1.85 -4.03 14.22
N GLN A 119 -2.54 -5.05 13.66
CA GLN A 119 -2.19 -5.58 12.34
C GLN A 119 -2.53 -4.61 11.22
N VAL A 120 -3.57 -3.80 11.37
CA VAL A 120 -3.89 -2.74 10.41
C VAL A 120 -2.74 -1.74 10.30
N ILE A 121 -2.15 -1.32 11.44
CA ILE A 121 -0.98 -0.42 11.45
C ILE A 121 0.19 -1.05 10.69
N GLU A 122 0.54 -2.29 11.02
CA GLU A 122 1.65 -2.98 10.36
C GLU A 122 1.44 -3.11 8.84
N ILE A 123 0.21 -3.36 8.41
CA ILE A 123 -0.14 -3.37 6.99
C ILE A 123 -0.04 -1.96 6.40
N SER A 124 -0.57 -0.93 7.08
CA SER A 124 -0.52 0.46 6.59
C SER A 124 0.91 0.94 6.35
N LYS A 125 1.85 0.57 7.22
CA LYS A 125 3.29 0.88 7.05
C LYS A 125 3.85 0.33 5.72
N LEU A 126 3.35 -0.80 5.22
CA LEU A 126 3.77 -1.34 3.94
C LEU A 126 3.34 -0.49 2.73
N TYR A 127 2.33 0.35 2.90
CA TYR A 127 1.77 1.22 1.86
C TYR A 127 2.25 2.68 1.95
N THR A 128 3.09 3.05 2.93
CA THR A 128 3.63 4.41 3.09
C THR A 128 4.45 4.85 1.87
N GLY A 129 4.63 6.17 1.70
CA GLY A 129 5.43 6.73 0.61
C GLY A 129 4.81 6.59 -0.80
N GLN A 130 3.55 6.22 -0.91
CA GLN A 130 2.81 6.10 -2.18
C GLN A 130 1.92 7.31 -2.47
N GLY A 131 2.07 8.38 -1.68
CA GLY A 131 1.38 9.65 -1.90
C GLY A 131 0.14 9.85 -1.04
N VAL A 132 -0.27 8.84 -0.29
CA VAL A 132 -1.34 8.89 0.72
C VAL A 132 -0.71 8.92 2.11
N TYR A 133 -1.24 9.72 3.02
CA TYR A 133 -0.79 9.81 4.41
C TYR A 133 -1.14 8.55 5.19
N ILE A 134 -0.30 8.23 6.20
CA ILE A 134 -0.49 7.03 7.01
C ILE A 134 -1.82 7.05 7.79
N GLU A 135 -2.29 8.23 8.22
CA GLU A 135 -3.56 8.41 8.90
C GLU A 135 -4.74 7.97 8.04
N ASP A 136 -4.71 8.31 6.75
CA ASP A 136 -5.75 7.95 5.80
C ASP A 136 -5.72 6.43 5.52
N LEU A 137 -4.53 5.86 5.36
CA LEU A 137 -4.35 4.40 5.20
C LEU A 137 -4.86 3.64 6.41
N VAL A 138 -4.52 4.08 7.63
CA VAL A 138 -5.01 3.46 8.88
C VAL A 138 -6.52 3.62 9.00
N GLY A 139 -7.05 4.80 8.67
CA GLY A 139 -8.49 5.07 8.70
C GLY A 139 -9.28 4.15 7.78
N GLU A 140 -8.84 4.02 6.51
CA GLU A 140 -9.47 3.14 5.53
C GLU A 140 -9.33 1.67 5.91
N GLY A 141 -8.15 1.26 6.38
CA GLY A 141 -7.93 -0.09 6.88
C GLY A 141 -8.83 -0.45 8.07
N ASN A 142 -9.01 0.47 9.02
CA ASN A 142 -9.93 0.29 10.15
C ASN A 142 -11.39 0.17 9.71
N LEU A 143 -11.80 0.95 8.72
CA LEU A 143 -13.13 0.87 8.14
C LEU A 143 -13.35 -0.48 7.46
N ALA A 144 -12.42 -0.93 6.64
CA ALA A 144 -12.46 -2.22 5.97
C ALA A 144 -12.47 -3.39 6.97
N LEU A 145 -11.66 -3.32 8.04
CA LEU A 145 -11.67 -4.29 9.13
C LEU A 145 -13.04 -4.37 9.80
N ALA A 146 -13.63 -3.23 10.16
CA ALA A 146 -14.94 -3.17 10.80
C ALA A 146 -16.04 -3.75 9.90
N GLN A 147 -16.02 -3.44 8.62
CA GLN A 147 -16.92 -4.03 7.62
C GLN A 147 -16.72 -5.54 7.50
N GLY A 148 -15.47 -6.01 7.37
CA GLY A 148 -15.12 -7.43 7.27
C GLY A 148 -15.61 -8.24 8.46
N VAL A 149 -15.48 -7.71 9.67
CA VAL A 149 -15.98 -8.37 10.89
C VAL A 149 -17.51 -8.56 10.85
N THR A 150 -18.25 -7.69 10.19
CA THR A 150 -19.71 -7.90 10.03
C THR A 150 -20.05 -9.07 9.10
N MET A 151 -19.12 -9.42 8.20
CA MET A 151 -19.29 -10.44 7.17
C MET A 151 -18.83 -11.85 7.63
N LEU A 152 -18.22 -12.00 8.79
CA LEU A 152 -17.65 -13.27 9.27
C LEU A 152 -18.66 -14.42 9.33
N GLY A 153 -19.95 -14.12 9.48
CA GLY A 153 -21.00 -15.13 9.47
C GLY A 153 -21.17 -15.88 8.14
N CYS A 154 -20.54 -15.43 7.04
CA CYS A 154 -20.56 -16.13 5.77
C CYS A 154 -19.47 -17.22 5.63
N LEU A 155 -18.50 -17.25 6.56
CA LEU A 155 -17.41 -18.22 6.52
C LEU A 155 -17.81 -19.56 7.11
N GLU A 156 -17.33 -20.64 6.49
CA GLU A 156 -17.53 -22.00 7.00
C GLU A 156 -16.51 -22.35 8.10
N HIS A 157 -15.31 -21.80 8.02
CA HIS A 157 -14.21 -22.13 8.93
C HIS A 157 -13.57 -20.88 9.55
N ALA A 158 -13.45 -20.85 10.87
CA ALA A 158 -12.85 -19.77 11.63
C ALA A 158 -11.40 -19.44 11.19
N LYS A 159 -10.64 -20.45 10.75
CA LYS A 159 -9.26 -20.27 10.24
C LYS A 159 -9.13 -19.38 9.00
N GLU A 160 -10.22 -19.15 8.28
CA GLU A 160 -10.25 -18.31 7.08
C GLU A 160 -10.47 -16.83 7.41
N ALA A 161 -10.94 -16.53 8.63
CA ALA A 161 -11.36 -15.20 9.03
C ALA A 161 -10.22 -14.18 8.98
N GLU A 162 -9.06 -14.52 9.57
CA GLU A 162 -7.90 -13.60 9.58
C GLU A 162 -7.44 -13.28 8.17
N GLY A 163 -7.29 -14.28 7.32
CA GLY A 163 -6.90 -14.09 5.92
C GLY A 163 -7.89 -13.22 5.13
N MET A 164 -9.20 -13.43 5.35
CA MET A 164 -10.23 -12.61 4.74
C MET A 164 -10.17 -11.16 5.22
N LEU A 165 -10.08 -10.94 6.54
CA LEU A 165 -10.02 -9.60 7.12
C LEU A 165 -8.80 -8.82 6.64
N MET A 166 -7.61 -9.44 6.70
CA MET A 166 -6.38 -8.77 6.26
C MET A 166 -6.37 -8.51 4.76
N LYS A 167 -6.97 -9.40 3.98
CA LYS A 167 -7.14 -9.15 2.55
C LYS A 167 -8.04 -7.95 2.29
N MET A 168 -9.17 -7.83 2.98
CA MET A 168 -10.06 -6.67 2.84
C MET A 168 -9.37 -5.37 3.23
N VAL A 169 -8.56 -5.38 4.29
CA VAL A 169 -7.76 -4.23 4.72
C VAL A 169 -6.77 -3.82 3.62
N MET A 170 -6.03 -4.77 3.04
CA MET A 170 -5.08 -4.48 1.97
C MET A 170 -5.77 -3.98 0.69
N ASP A 171 -6.86 -4.64 0.28
CA ASP A 171 -7.62 -4.25 -0.91
C ASP A 171 -8.14 -2.80 -0.78
N ALA A 172 -8.64 -2.40 0.39
CA ALA A 172 -9.11 -1.04 0.66
C ALA A 172 -8.00 0.02 0.61
N MET A 173 -6.82 -0.29 1.16
CA MET A 173 -5.67 0.61 1.08
C MET A 173 -5.15 0.75 -0.36
N GLU A 174 -5.15 -0.34 -1.14
CA GLU A 174 -4.77 -0.31 -2.55
C GLU A 174 -5.77 0.52 -3.37
N GLU A 175 -7.07 0.41 -3.09
CA GLU A 175 -8.13 1.21 -3.74
C GLU A 175 -7.94 2.70 -3.44
N LEU A 176 -7.74 3.09 -2.17
CA LEU A 176 -7.47 4.46 -1.76
C LEU A 176 -6.26 5.06 -2.48
N ILE A 177 -5.16 4.31 -2.60
CA ILE A 177 -3.96 4.75 -3.32
C ILE A 177 -4.25 4.97 -4.81
N GLN A 178 -5.02 4.07 -5.44
CA GLN A 178 -5.38 4.21 -6.85
C GLN A 178 -6.30 5.39 -7.11
N GLU A 179 -7.22 5.68 -6.21
CA GLU A 179 -8.08 6.87 -6.27
C GLU A 179 -7.25 8.15 -6.18
N ASP A 180 -6.34 8.26 -5.20
CA ASP A 180 -5.45 9.42 -5.03
C ASP A 180 -4.56 9.65 -6.27
N LEU A 181 -3.98 8.58 -6.83
CA LEU A 181 -3.18 8.68 -8.06
C LEU A 181 -4.02 9.16 -9.24
N THR A 182 -5.26 8.69 -9.35
CA THR A 182 -6.17 9.08 -10.43
C THR A 182 -6.57 10.54 -10.31
N GLU A 183 -6.88 11.02 -9.11
CA GLU A 183 -7.20 12.43 -8.85
C GLU A 183 -6.01 13.35 -9.18
N LYS A 184 -4.80 13.00 -8.74
CA LYS A 184 -3.58 13.75 -9.05
C LYS A 184 -3.32 13.83 -10.55
N ASP A 185 -3.55 12.77 -11.30
CA ASP A 185 -3.43 12.74 -12.76
C ASP A 185 -4.47 13.62 -13.45
N ILE A 186 -5.71 13.65 -12.97
CA ILE A 186 -6.77 14.52 -13.49
C ILE A 186 -6.41 15.98 -13.26
N VAL A 187 -6.00 16.34 -12.04
CA VAL A 187 -5.59 17.71 -11.68
C VAL A 187 -4.40 18.15 -12.53
N LYS A 188 -3.37 17.31 -12.69
CA LYS A 188 -2.21 17.60 -13.53
C LYS A 188 -2.59 17.88 -14.99
N LYS A 189 -3.45 17.04 -15.56
CA LYS A 189 -3.95 17.23 -16.95
C LYS A 189 -4.75 18.53 -17.09
N ALA A 190 -5.57 18.91 -16.10
CA ALA A 190 -6.31 20.16 -16.09
C ALA A 190 -5.36 21.38 -16.06
N ILE A 191 -4.35 21.36 -15.18
CA ILE A 191 -3.35 22.43 -15.10
C ILE A 191 -2.56 22.57 -16.42
N ASP A 192 -2.16 21.46 -17.04
CA ASP A 192 -1.42 21.49 -18.32
C ASP A 192 -2.28 22.03 -19.48
N GLN A 193 -3.58 21.74 -19.47
CA GLN A 193 -4.52 22.31 -20.44
C GLN A 193 -4.71 23.82 -20.26
N GLU A 194 -4.80 24.32 -19.03
CA GLU A 194 -4.89 25.74 -18.75
C GLU A 194 -3.61 26.50 -19.14
N LYS A 195 -2.43 25.93 -18.85
CA LYS A 195 -1.15 26.49 -19.29
C LYS A 195 -1.05 26.60 -20.81
N LYS A 196 -1.49 25.57 -21.54
CA LYS A 196 -1.52 25.59 -23.02
C LYS A 196 -2.47 26.66 -23.56
N LYS A 197 -3.64 26.86 -22.93
CA LYS A 197 -4.61 27.90 -23.32
C LYS A 197 -4.05 29.30 -23.10
N LYS A 198 -3.34 29.55 -21.96
CA LYS A 198 -2.69 30.82 -21.68
C LYS A 198 -1.58 31.15 -22.70
N ASN A 199 -0.71 30.19 -22.97
CA ASN A 199 0.36 30.38 -23.95
C ASN A 199 -0.14 30.66 -25.37
N ASN A 200 -1.29 30.04 -25.77
CA ASN A 200 -1.89 30.32 -27.07
C ASN A 200 -2.57 31.70 -27.14
N ASN A 201 -3.11 32.21 -26.03
CA ASN A 201 -3.67 33.56 -25.98
C ASN A 201 -2.59 34.66 -26.00
N ASP A 202 -1.47 34.45 -25.32
CA ASP A 202 -0.34 35.39 -25.32
C ASP A 202 0.32 35.47 -26.71
N SER A 203 0.39 34.37 -27.45
CA SER A 203 0.91 34.39 -28.83
C SER A 203 -0.02 35.06 -29.83
N LEU A 204 -1.33 35.13 -29.57
CA LEU A 204 -2.30 35.85 -30.42
C LEU A 204 -2.34 37.37 -30.16
N GLN A 205 -1.87 37.86 -28.99
CA GLN A 205 -1.82 39.30 -28.69
C GLN A 205 -0.54 39.98 -29.20
N THR A 206 0.50 39.23 -29.55
CA THR A 206 1.75 39.81 -30.10
C THR A 206 1.71 40.07 -31.57
N ASP A 207 0.76 39.52 -32.34
CA ASP A 207 0.63 39.68 -33.81
C ASP A 207 -0.24 40.88 -34.23
N THR A 208 -0.86 41.61 -33.30
CA THR A 208 -1.76 42.76 -33.62
C THR A 208 -1.15 44.14 -33.44
N ASP A 209 0.12 44.23 -33.02
CA ASP A 209 0.75 45.54 -32.76
C ASP A 209 1.89 45.95 -33.73
N THR A 210 1.88 45.37 -34.95
CA THR A 210 2.79 45.80 -36.03
C THR A 210 2.03 46.10 -37.33
N GLY A 211 1.34 47.26 -37.34
CA GLY A 211 0.70 47.68 -38.58
C GLY A 211 -0.05 49.00 -38.46
N GLU A 212 0.67 50.13 -38.26
CA GLU A 212 0.29 51.46 -38.68
C GLU A 212 1.39 52.47 -38.29
N ASP A 213 2.33 52.73 -39.18
CA ASP A 213 2.79 54.09 -39.44
C ASP A 213 3.73 54.08 -40.65
N SER A 214 3.15 54.35 -41.82
CA SER A 214 3.87 54.84 -42.97
C SER A 214 2.87 55.56 -43.85
N ASP A 215 2.73 56.88 -43.61
CA ASP A 215 2.58 57.90 -44.68
C ASP A 215 2.30 59.28 -44.10
N LYS A 216 3.32 60.12 -44.08
CA LYS A 216 3.34 61.49 -44.65
C LYS A 216 4.63 62.19 -44.32
#